data_b1965798701c033be508c64bedfe2ecf
#
_entry.id   b1965798701c033be508c64bedfe2ecf
#
_cell.length_a   1.000
_cell.length_b   1.000
_cell.length_c   1.000
_cell.angle_alpha   90.00
_cell.angle_beta   90.00
_cell.angle_gamma   90.00
#
_symmetry.space_group_name_H-M   'P 1'
#
loop_
_entity.id
_entity.type
_entity.pdbx_description
1 polymer ?
#
loop_
_entity_poly.entity_id
_entity_poly.type
_entity_poly.pdbx_seq_one_letter_code
_entity_poly.pdbx_strand_id
1 'polypeptide(L)'
;MKYDGFIASTCNHDIQIRLEERFDIEGAKRKSDTGFIKVLVQVIDDRSITPKQQKFIYALFRDISDYTGYPPEWVKDLFKNYYSAYYGTETISLALNEASITEANQMIELLIEFCFQNDIPFHFKEFQQSADLARLNYLFMKYRTCFVCGKQHADVDHVDAVGMGNNRNKINHSNRFYFCLCREHHTERHTIGLKAMMEKYHIVPIKLDSEQIRELNIGQKGEQDELLETSISTQSTTVERPLV
;
A
#
# COMPACT_ATOMS: atom_id res chain seq x y z
N MET A 1 -8.80 25.30 16.05
CA MET A 1 -10.10 25.69 15.44
C MET A 1 -10.42 24.62 14.44
N LYS A 2 -11.58 24.01 14.56
CA LYS A 2 -12.15 23.04 13.61
C LYS A 2 -13.49 23.60 13.18
N TYR A 3 -13.79 23.56 11.90
CA TYR A 3 -15.04 24.04 11.32
C TYR A 3 -15.55 22.98 10.35
N ASP A 4 -16.84 22.70 10.40
CA ASP A 4 -17.51 21.85 9.45
C ASP A 4 -18.08 22.70 8.31
N GLY A 5 -18.14 22.11 7.10
CA GLY A 5 -18.62 22.83 5.91
C GLY A 5 -18.64 21.92 4.68
N PHE A 6 -19.04 22.47 3.56
CA PHE A 6 -19.11 21.75 2.30
C PHE A 6 -18.44 22.51 1.16
N ILE A 7 -17.96 21.78 0.15
CA ILE A 7 -17.37 22.35 -1.04
C ILE A 7 -18.47 23.00 -1.86
N ALA A 8 -18.42 24.33 -1.98
CA ALA A 8 -19.41 25.09 -2.74
C ALA A 8 -19.03 25.18 -4.23
N SER A 9 -17.76 25.30 -4.53
CA SER A 9 -17.24 25.28 -5.91
C SER A 9 -15.77 24.92 -5.96
N THR A 10 -15.32 24.45 -7.12
CA THR A 10 -13.91 24.14 -7.41
C THR A 10 -13.52 24.76 -8.75
N CYS A 11 -12.31 25.32 -8.84
CA CYS A 11 -11.75 25.83 -10.08
C CYS A 11 -10.23 25.61 -10.06
N ASN A 12 -9.73 24.70 -10.92
CA ASN A 12 -8.31 24.34 -10.98
C ASN A 12 -7.72 23.99 -9.61
N HIS A 13 -6.92 24.89 -9.01
CA HIS A 13 -6.29 24.73 -7.71
C HIS A 13 -7.03 25.45 -6.57
N ASP A 14 -8.17 26.07 -6.87
CA ASP A 14 -8.96 26.82 -5.90
C ASP A 14 -10.19 26.00 -5.46
N ILE A 15 -10.44 26.00 -4.15
CA ILE A 15 -11.60 25.37 -3.53
C ILE A 15 -12.33 26.43 -2.73
N GLN A 16 -13.62 26.62 -2.99
CA GLN A 16 -14.49 27.43 -2.15
C GLN A 16 -15.25 26.55 -1.19
N ILE A 17 -15.07 26.79 0.11
CA ILE A 17 -15.76 26.06 1.18
C ILE A 17 -16.77 26.99 1.82
N ARG A 18 -18.01 26.50 1.95
CA ARG A 18 -19.04 27.17 2.76
C ARG A 18 -19.08 26.48 4.13
N LEU A 19 -18.75 27.25 5.16
CA LEU A 19 -18.76 26.75 6.54
C LEU A 19 -20.19 26.83 7.10
N GLU A 20 -20.50 25.88 7.99
CA GLU A 20 -21.77 25.86 8.73
C GLU A 20 -21.83 26.94 9.81
N GLU A 21 -20.68 27.27 10.37
CA GLU A 21 -20.52 28.31 11.39
C GLU A 21 -19.70 29.51 10.87
N ARG A 22 -19.85 30.65 11.57
CA ARG A 22 -19.09 31.86 11.23
C ARG A 22 -17.60 31.64 11.53
N PHE A 23 -16.77 31.85 10.52
CA PHE A 23 -15.33 31.78 10.66
C PHE A 23 -14.76 32.91 11.53
N ASP A 24 -14.01 32.53 12.58
CA ASP A 24 -13.28 33.47 13.41
C ASP A 24 -11.95 33.88 12.76
N ILE A 25 -12.02 34.87 11.87
CA ILE A 25 -10.84 35.36 11.14
C ILE A 25 -9.83 36.02 12.08
N GLU A 26 -10.26 36.68 13.13
CA GLU A 26 -9.35 37.37 14.05
C GLU A 26 -8.57 36.35 14.93
N GLY A 27 -9.25 35.31 15.37
CA GLY A 27 -8.61 34.20 16.07
C GLY A 27 -7.63 33.41 15.18
N ALA A 28 -7.95 33.25 13.90
CA ALA A 28 -7.06 32.63 12.93
C ALA A 28 -5.82 33.47 12.61
N LYS A 29 -5.98 34.80 12.43
CA LYS A 29 -4.86 35.72 12.22
C LYS A 29 -3.85 35.72 13.35
N ARG A 30 -4.32 35.63 14.61
CA ARG A 30 -3.45 35.55 15.81
C ARG A 30 -2.55 34.32 15.84
N LYS A 31 -2.84 33.29 15.03
CA LYS A 31 -2.05 32.06 14.91
C LYS A 31 -1.07 32.07 13.74
N SER A 32 -0.98 33.19 13.01
CA SER A 32 -0.10 33.33 11.85
C SER A 32 0.90 34.45 12.05
N ASP A 33 2.19 34.13 12.07
CA ASP A 33 3.29 35.10 12.14
C ASP A 33 3.52 35.82 10.79
N THR A 34 3.04 35.25 9.69
CA THR A 34 3.28 35.74 8.32
C THR A 34 2.08 36.49 7.72
N GLY A 35 0.95 36.55 8.43
CA GLY A 35 -0.31 37.09 7.91
C GLY A 35 -1.06 36.12 6.95
N PHE A 36 -0.44 35.04 6.51
CA PHE A 36 -1.08 33.99 5.72
C PHE A 36 -1.64 32.90 6.64
N ILE A 37 -2.93 32.67 6.59
CA ILE A 37 -3.59 31.65 7.39
C ILE A 37 -3.48 30.32 6.65
N LYS A 38 -2.66 29.40 7.17
CA LYS A 38 -2.59 28.02 6.67
C LYS A 38 -3.77 27.24 7.20
N VAL A 39 -4.42 26.48 6.33
CA VAL A 39 -5.54 25.61 6.67
C VAL A 39 -5.26 24.19 6.21
N LEU A 40 -5.76 23.21 6.95
CA LEU A 40 -5.85 21.81 6.54
C LEU A 40 -7.30 21.53 6.21
N VAL A 41 -7.57 21.06 5.00
CA VAL A 41 -8.90 20.65 4.56
C VAL A 41 -8.93 19.13 4.54
N GLN A 42 -9.84 18.54 5.30
CA GLN A 42 -10.08 17.10 5.33
C GLN A 42 -11.47 16.81 4.74
N VAL A 43 -11.51 15.96 3.72
CA VAL A 43 -12.79 15.46 3.17
C VAL A 43 -13.28 14.31 4.05
N ILE A 44 -14.50 14.45 4.57
CA ILE A 44 -15.13 13.42 5.40
C ILE A 44 -15.80 12.40 4.48
N ASP A 45 -15.54 11.13 4.72
CA ASP A 45 -16.24 10.02 4.06
C ASP A 45 -17.41 9.61 4.96
N ASP A 46 -18.64 9.89 4.55
CA ASP A 46 -19.88 9.57 5.27
C ASP A 46 -20.37 8.13 5.02
N ARG A 47 -19.69 7.36 4.17
CA ARG A 47 -20.02 5.96 3.94
C ARG A 47 -19.53 5.11 5.10
N SER A 48 -20.45 4.37 5.72
CA SER A 48 -20.13 3.52 6.88
C SER A 48 -19.28 2.30 6.48
N ILE A 49 -18.40 1.87 7.40
CA ILE A 49 -17.64 0.62 7.31
C ILE A 49 -18.55 -0.56 6.99
N THR A 50 -18.13 -1.41 6.09
CA THR A 50 -18.87 -2.63 5.76
C THR A 50 -18.63 -3.75 6.79
N PRO A 51 -19.60 -4.65 7.00
CA PRO A 51 -19.39 -5.83 7.87
C PRO A 51 -18.21 -6.70 7.44
N LYS A 52 -17.89 -6.73 6.15
CA LYS A 52 -16.72 -7.47 5.61
C LYS A 52 -15.40 -6.84 6.04
N GLN A 53 -15.27 -5.51 5.92
CA GLN A 53 -14.07 -4.80 6.36
C GLN A 53 -13.88 -4.94 7.87
N GLN A 54 -14.96 -4.78 8.65
CA GLN A 54 -14.90 -4.95 10.09
C GLN A 54 -14.40 -6.35 10.47
N LYS A 55 -15.01 -7.41 9.92
CA LYS A 55 -14.58 -8.80 10.17
C LYS A 55 -13.12 -9.04 9.81
N PHE A 56 -12.67 -8.44 8.70
CA PHE A 56 -11.30 -8.57 8.26
C PHE A 56 -10.31 -7.88 9.22
N ILE A 57 -10.62 -6.67 9.70
CA ILE A 57 -9.81 -5.97 10.72
C ILE A 57 -9.67 -6.84 11.98
N TYR A 58 -10.78 -7.42 12.46
CA TYR A 58 -10.75 -8.29 13.63
C TYR A 58 -10.02 -9.61 13.39
N ALA A 59 -10.03 -10.15 12.17
CA ALA A 59 -9.23 -11.31 11.80
C ALA A 59 -7.74 -10.98 11.86
N LEU A 60 -7.31 -9.83 11.33
CA LEU A 60 -5.92 -9.37 11.42
C LEU A 60 -5.47 -9.14 12.87
N PHE A 61 -6.31 -8.54 13.73
CA PHE A 61 -5.99 -8.44 15.14
C PHE A 61 -5.75 -9.81 15.79
N ARG A 62 -6.56 -10.81 15.42
CA ARG A 62 -6.39 -12.19 15.92
C ARG A 62 -5.11 -12.81 15.40
N ASP A 63 -4.81 -12.70 14.11
CA ASP A 63 -3.57 -13.25 13.52
C ASP A 63 -2.33 -12.64 14.20
N ILE A 64 -2.33 -11.32 14.45
CA ILE A 64 -1.26 -10.63 15.19
C ILE A 64 -1.22 -11.12 16.66
N SER A 65 -2.36 -11.28 17.31
CA SER A 65 -2.47 -11.78 18.68
C SER A 65 -1.90 -13.19 18.81
N ASP A 66 -2.31 -14.09 17.91
CA ASP A 66 -1.88 -15.50 17.90
C ASP A 66 -0.36 -15.62 17.65
N TYR A 67 0.19 -14.77 16.80
CA TYR A 67 1.62 -14.75 16.51
C TYR A 67 2.46 -14.15 17.65
N THR A 68 2.00 -13.04 18.21
CA THR A 68 2.76 -12.29 19.22
C THR A 68 2.53 -12.77 20.65
N GLY A 69 1.43 -13.48 20.89
CA GLY A 69 1.01 -13.94 22.23
C GLY A 69 0.33 -12.87 23.07
N TYR A 70 0.15 -11.64 22.58
CA TYR A 70 -0.60 -10.60 23.28
C TYR A 70 -2.12 -10.82 23.15
N PRO A 71 -2.91 -10.46 24.19
CA PRO A 71 -4.38 -10.56 24.12
C PRO A 71 -4.96 -9.75 22.95
N PRO A 72 -6.00 -10.26 22.24
CA PRO A 72 -6.61 -9.57 21.09
C PRO A 72 -7.09 -8.16 21.42
N GLU A 73 -7.64 -7.94 22.60
CA GLU A 73 -8.09 -6.61 23.05
C GLU A 73 -6.92 -5.63 23.18
N TRP A 74 -5.78 -6.08 23.69
CA TRP A 74 -4.58 -5.26 23.78
C TRP A 74 -4.06 -4.90 22.39
N VAL A 75 -4.01 -5.86 21.46
CA VAL A 75 -3.62 -5.61 20.05
C VAL A 75 -4.56 -4.59 19.42
N LYS A 76 -5.87 -4.75 19.58
CA LYS A 76 -6.86 -3.80 19.09
C LYS A 76 -6.62 -2.38 19.60
N ASP A 77 -6.44 -2.22 20.93
CA ASP A 77 -6.24 -0.91 21.55
C ASP A 77 -4.91 -0.28 21.13
N LEU A 78 -3.85 -1.07 20.99
CA LEU A 78 -2.56 -0.64 20.47
C LEU A 78 -2.71 -0.04 19.06
N PHE A 79 -3.36 -0.76 18.14
CA PHE A 79 -3.51 -0.29 16.77
C PHE A 79 -4.48 0.88 16.63
N LYS A 80 -5.49 0.99 17.47
CA LYS A 80 -6.35 2.18 17.54
C LYS A 80 -5.55 3.42 17.95
N ASN A 81 -4.71 3.29 18.95
CA ASN A 81 -3.83 4.39 19.40
C ASN A 81 -2.78 4.72 18.33
N TYR A 82 -2.19 3.71 17.70
CA TYR A 82 -1.23 3.90 16.61
C TYR A 82 -1.87 4.60 15.41
N TYR A 83 -3.08 4.20 15.03
CA TYR A 83 -3.86 4.85 13.99
C TYR A 83 -4.09 6.34 14.30
N SER A 84 -4.56 6.64 15.52
CA SER A 84 -4.81 8.01 15.95
C SER A 84 -3.56 8.87 15.93
N ALA A 85 -2.42 8.34 16.37
CA ALA A 85 -1.14 9.02 16.33
C ALA A 85 -0.65 9.26 14.89
N TYR A 86 -0.81 8.27 14.00
CA TYR A 86 -0.34 8.34 12.62
C TYR A 86 -1.15 9.32 11.76
N TYR A 87 -2.48 9.27 11.89
CA TYR A 87 -3.38 10.14 11.11
C TYR A 87 -3.74 11.46 11.80
N GLY A 88 -3.28 11.67 13.04
CA GLY A 88 -3.56 12.89 13.82
C GLY A 88 -5.04 13.06 14.17
N THR A 89 -5.77 11.94 14.33
CA THR A 89 -7.20 11.92 14.63
C THR A 89 -7.48 11.55 16.08
N GLU A 90 -8.74 11.73 16.52
CA GLU A 90 -9.22 11.13 17.77
C GLU A 90 -9.26 9.59 17.65
N THR A 91 -9.49 8.91 18.77
CA THR A 91 -9.57 7.45 18.81
C THR A 91 -10.62 6.94 17.83
N ILE A 92 -10.20 6.07 16.89
CA ILE A 92 -11.10 5.48 15.91
C ILE A 92 -12.07 4.48 16.58
N SER A 93 -13.35 4.57 16.25
CA SER A 93 -14.31 3.49 16.47
C SER A 93 -14.32 2.54 15.28
N LEU A 94 -14.49 1.25 15.53
CA LEU A 94 -14.66 0.25 14.47
C LEU A 94 -16.09 -0.29 14.42
N ALA A 95 -17.03 0.41 15.07
CA ALA A 95 -18.45 0.08 15.03
C ALA A 95 -19.04 0.38 13.65
N LEU A 96 -20.00 -0.44 13.20
CA LEU A 96 -20.58 -0.35 11.84
C LEU A 96 -21.23 1.01 11.52
N ASN A 97 -21.65 1.75 12.53
CA ASN A 97 -22.33 3.03 12.35
C ASN A 97 -21.46 4.24 12.68
N GLU A 98 -20.17 4.02 13.00
CA GLU A 98 -19.29 5.08 13.49
C GLU A 98 -18.04 5.23 12.61
N ALA A 99 -17.44 4.12 12.17
CA ALA A 99 -16.30 4.18 11.26
C ALA A 99 -16.72 4.38 9.81
N SER A 100 -15.96 5.16 9.07
CA SER A 100 -16.10 5.28 7.62
C SER A 100 -15.37 4.14 6.87
N ILE A 101 -15.73 3.96 5.57
CA ILE A 101 -15.00 3.04 4.68
C ILE A 101 -13.53 3.44 4.56
N THR A 102 -13.25 4.75 4.48
CA THR A 102 -11.89 5.28 4.39
C THR A 102 -11.06 4.93 5.62
N GLU A 103 -11.59 5.16 6.82
CA GLU A 103 -10.91 4.79 8.07
C GLU A 103 -10.69 3.28 8.18
N ALA A 104 -11.66 2.48 7.76
CA ALA A 104 -11.52 1.03 7.73
C ALA A 104 -10.40 0.57 6.78
N ASN A 105 -10.30 1.15 5.58
CA ASN A 105 -9.25 0.84 4.61
C ASN A 105 -7.87 1.26 5.14
N GLN A 106 -7.77 2.43 5.77
CA GLN A 106 -6.54 2.90 6.40
C GLN A 106 -6.08 1.99 7.55
N MET A 107 -7.02 1.52 8.39
CA MET A 107 -6.72 0.55 9.46
C MET A 107 -6.26 -0.79 8.89
N ILE A 108 -6.92 -1.31 7.84
CA ILE A 108 -6.52 -2.54 7.15
C ILE A 108 -5.11 -2.40 6.60
N GLU A 109 -4.81 -1.29 5.91
CA GLU A 109 -3.49 -1.02 5.35
C GLU A 109 -2.41 -1.04 6.44
N LEU A 110 -2.64 -0.33 7.53
CA LEU A 110 -1.73 -0.24 8.67
C LEU A 110 -1.45 -1.61 9.30
N LEU A 111 -2.48 -2.43 9.48
CA LEU A 111 -2.35 -3.80 10.01
C LEU A 111 -1.57 -4.71 9.08
N ILE A 112 -1.83 -4.64 7.79
CA ILE A 112 -1.14 -5.44 6.78
C ILE A 112 0.32 -5.02 6.63
N GLU A 113 0.61 -3.72 6.60
CA GLU A 113 1.99 -3.24 6.60
C GLU A 113 2.75 -3.74 7.83
N PHE A 114 2.11 -3.69 9.00
CA PHE A 114 2.70 -4.24 10.22
C PHE A 114 2.98 -5.74 10.12
N CYS A 115 2.04 -6.52 9.58
CA CYS A 115 2.23 -7.95 9.37
C CYS A 115 3.41 -8.22 8.43
N PHE A 116 3.52 -7.50 7.32
CA PHE A 116 4.64 -7.66 6.38
C PHE A 116 5.99 -7.25 6.98
N GLN A 117 6.03 -6.14 7.73
CA GLN A 117 7.27 -5.65 8.36
C GLN A 117 7.81 -6.58 9.45
N ASN A 118 6.93 -7.37 10.07
CA ASN A 118 7.27 -8.26 11.19
C ASN A 118 7.15 -9.74 10.84
N ASP A 119 7.02 -10.09 9.56
CA ASP A 119 6.88 -11.47 9.07
C ASP A 119 5.74 -12.25 9.72
N ILE A 120 4.65 -11.55 10.10
CA ILE A 120 3.48 -12.16 10.71
C ILE A 120 2.61 -12.80 9.62
N PRO A 121 2.38 -14.12 9.67
CA PRO A 121 1.46 -14.77 8.74
C PRO A 121 0.02 -14.35 9.02
N PHE A 122 -0.75 -14.09 7.97
CA PHE A 122 -2.16 -13.76 8.10
C PHE A 122 -3.02 -14.48 7.05
N HIS A 123 -4.33 -14.58 7.31
CA HIS A 123 -5.23 -15.37 6.49
C HIS A 123 -5.64 -14.67 5.21
N PHE A 124 -5.10 -15.12 4.07
CA PHE A 124 -5.31 -14.52 2.75
C PHE A 124 -6.73 -14.64 2.20
N LYS A 125 -7.46 -15.71 2.52
CA LYS A 125 -8.78 -15.97 1.91
C LYS A 125 -9.80 -14.89 2.24
N GLU A 126 -9.68 -14.23 3.36
CA GLU A 126 -10.56 -13.13 3.76
C GLU A 126 -10.26 -11.84 3.02
N PHE A 127 -9.06 -11.73 2.50
CA PHE A 127 -8.52 -10.61 1.74
C PHE A 127 -9.20 -10.37 0.40
N GLN A 128 -9.54 -11.42 -0.31
CA GLN A 128 -10.16 -11.37 -1.64
C GLN A 128 -11.56 -10.73 -1.61
N GLN A 129 -12.09 -10.47 -0.43
CA GLN A 129 -13.41 -9.88 -0.22
C GLN A 129 -13.38 -8.40 0.17
N SER A 130 -12.18 -7.80 0.32
CA SER A 130 -12.06 -6.39 0.68
C SER A 130 -12.33 -5.47 -0.51
N ALA A 131 -12.89 -4.29 -0.24
CA ALA A 131 -13.33 -3.37 -1.28
C ALA A 131 -12.19 -2.68 -2.05
N ASP A 132 -10.97 -2.65 -1.51
CA ASP A 132 -9.80 -2.00 -2.12
C ASP A 132 -8.70 -2.99 -2.46
N LEU A 133 -8.99 -3.90 -3.41
CA LEU A 133 -8.02 -4.87 -3.93
C LEU A 133 -6.78 -4.22 -4.57
N ALA A 134 -6.94 -3.02 -5.15
CA ALA A 134 -5.83 -2.34 -5.80
C ALA A 134 -4.76 -1.91 -4.79
N ARG A 135 -5.18 -1.31 -3.66
CA ARG A 135 -4.26 -0.88 -2.60
C ARG A 135 -3.54 -2.06 -1.97
N LEU A 136 -4.28 -3.12 -1.70
CA LEU A 136 -3.72 -4.34 -1.14
C LEU A 136 -2.71 -5.01 -2.08
N ASN A 137 -3.05 -5.11 -3.37
CA ASN A 137 -2.13 -5.67 -4.37
C ASN A 137 -0.84 -4.83 -4.46
N TYR A 138 -0.94 -3.51 -4.31
CA TYR A 138 0.24 -2.64 -4.19
C TYR A 138 1.11 -2.99 -2.99
N LEU A 139 0.54 -3.22 -1.80
CA LEU A 139 1.29 -3.63 -0.61
C LEU A 139 2.01 -4.97 -0.81
N PHE A 140 1.35 -5.95 -1.42
CA PHE A 140 1.98 -7.22 -1.79
C PHE A 140 3.19 -7.02 -2.71
N MET A 141 3.11 -6.11 -3.68
CA MET A 141 4.25 -5.77 -4.54
C MET A 141 5.36 -5.05 -3.77
N LYS A 142 5.01 -4.12 -2.89
CA LYS A 142 5.95 -3.36 -2.04
C LYS A 142 6.79 -4.30 -1.18
N TYR A 143 6.14 -5.29 -0.56
CA TYR A 143 6.80 -6.27 0.31
C TYR A 143 7.21 -7.57 -0.41
N ARG A 144 7.17 -7.59 -1.75
CA ARG A 144 7.58 -8.76 -2.55
C ARG A 144 6.95 -10.07 -2.08
N THR A 145 5.68 -10.04 -1.77
CA THR A 145 4.91 -11.18 -1.28
C THR A 145 3.96 -11.68 -2.34
N CYS A 146 3.85 -12.99 -2.49
CA CYS A 146 2.97 -13.61 -3.49
C CYS A 146 1.50 -13.37 -3.15
N PHE A 147 0.77 -12.75 -4.07
CA PHE A 147 -0.65 -12.44 -3.90
C PHE A 147 -1.55 -13.69 -3.74
N VAL A 148 -1.08 -14.86 -4.20
CA VAL A 148 -1.84 -16.12 -4.12
C VAL A 148 -1.60 -16.90 -2.83
N CYS A 149 -0.34 -17.03 -2.40
CA CYS A 149 0.03 -17.93 -1.28
C CYS A 149 0.81 -17.25 -0.16
N GLY A 150 1.08 -15.95 -0.23
CA GLY A 150 1.80 -15.24 0.80
C GLY A 150 3.30 -15.53 0.92
N LYS A 151 3.88 -16.32 0.03
CA LYS A 151 5.32 -16.56 0.04
C LYS A 151 6.07 -15.24 -0.24
N GLN A 152 7.09 -14.96 0.55
CA GLN A 152 8.02 -13.84 0.36
C GLN A 152 8.92 -14.06 -0.86
N HIS A 153 9.67 -13.02 -1.24
CA HIS A 153 10.56 -13.01 -2.41
C HIS A 153 9.84 -13.29 -3.74
N ALA A 154 8.63 -12.80 -3.85
CA ALA A 154 7.85 -12.89 -5.08
C ALA A 154 8.26 -11.80 -6.08
N ASP A 155 8.15 -12.11 -7.36
CA ASP A 155 8.47 -11.19 -8.44
C ASP A 155 7.24 -10.33 -8.81
N VAL A 156 7.48 -9.03 -9.08
CA VAL A 156 6.46 -8.18 -9.71
C VAL A 156 6.41 -8.53 -11.19
N ASP A 157 5.26 -8.99 -11.63
CA ASP A 157 5.05 -9.53 -12.95
C ASP A 157 4.15 -8.62 -13.80
N HIS A 158 4.55 -8.41 -15.05
CA HIS A 158 3.72 -7.71 -16.03
C HIS A 158 2.59 -8.62 -16.50
N VAL A 159 1.38 -8.10 -16.50
CA VAL A 159 0.22 -8.81 -17.07
C VAL A 159 0.40 -9.02 -18.58
N ASP A 160 0.82 -7.96 -19.27
CA ASP A 160 1.09 -7.98 -20.69
C ASP A 160 2.55 -8.36 -20.97
N ALA A 161 2.77 -9.31 -21.88
CA ALA A 161 4.12 -9.67 -22.28
C ALA A 161 4.86 -8.46 -22.86
N VAL A 162 6.02 -8.18 -22.29
CA VAL A 162 6.96 -7.20 -22.83
C VAL A 162 7.67 -7.81 -24.04
N GLY A 163 7.09 -8.06 -25.14
CA GLY A 163 7.60 -8.74 -26.34
C GLY A 163 9.10 -9.02 -26.41
N MET A 164 9.52 -10.14 -26.99
CA MET A 164 10.93 -10.48 -27.15
C MET A 164 11.65 -9.36 -27.93
N GLY A 165 12.79 -8.87 -27.41
CA GLY A 165 13.61 -7.83 -28.05
C GLY A 165 13.37 -6.40 -27.50
N ASN A 166 12.40 -6.15 -26.69
CA ASN A 166 12.21 -4.85 -26.05
C ASN A 166 13.08 -4.72 -24.78
N ASN A 167 13.84 -3.63 -24.71
CA ASN A 167 14.58 -3.31 -23.50
C ASN A 167 13.61 -2.89 -22.39
N ARG A 168 13.46 -3.72 -21.36
CA ARG A 168 12.58 -3.50 -20.22
C ARG A 168 12.80 -2.15 -19.52
N ASN A 169 14.00 -1.59 -19.59
CA ASN A 169 14.35 -0.31 -18.99
C ASN A 169 13.89 0.91 -19.84
N LYS A 170 13.43 0.68 -21.08
CA LYS A 170 13.02 1.75 -22.02
C LYS A 170 11.52 1.80 -22.31
N ILE A 171 10.75 0.88 -21.75
CA ILE A 171 9.30 0.85 -21.97
C ILE A 171 8.59 1.79 -20.99
N ASN A 172 7.43 2.30 -21.44
CA ASN A 172 6.56 3.06 -20.53
C ASN A 172 5.84 2.09 -19.59
N HIS A 173 6.22 2.13 -18.33
CA HIS A 173 5.69 1.26 -17.28
C HIS A 173 4.33 1.73 -16.74
N SER A 174 3.99 3.03 -16.83
CA SER A 174 2.76 3.61 -16.25
C SER A 174 1.46 3.15 -16.91
N ASN A 175 1.52 2.57 -18.11
CA ASN A 175 0.34 2.10 -18.85
C ASN A 175 0.12 0.59 -18.76
N ARG A 176 0.87 -0.11 -17.90
CA ARG A 176 0.82 -1.57 -17.78
C ARG A 176 0.16 -2.01 -16.48
N PHE A 177 -0.36 -3.23 -16.50
CA PHE A 177 -0.91 -3.88 -15.33
C PHE A 177 0.11 -4.83 -14.70
N TYR A 178 0.06 -4.95 -13.38
CA TYR A 178 0.99 -5.72 -12.55
C TYR A 178 0.29 -6.53 -11.49
N PHE A 179 0.94 -7.63 -11.07
CA PHE A 179 0.71 -8.32 -9.80
C PHE A 179 2.00 -8.99 -9.33
N CYS A 180 2.01 -9.47 -8.08
CA CYS A 180 3.17 -10.10 -7.46
C CYS A 180 2.94 -11.61 -7.32
N LEU A 181 3.81 -12.43 -7.91
CA LEU A 181 3.69 -13.90 -7.89
C LEU A 181 5.02 -14.54 -7.50
N CYS A 182 4.98 -15.57 -6.65
CA CYS A 182 6.13 -16.42 -6.42
C CYS A 182 6.42 -17.29 -7.66
N ARG A 183 7.59 -17.91 -7.70
CA ARG A 183 8.05 -18.70 -8.85
C ARG A 183 7.07 -19.78 -9.26
N GLU A 184 6.44 -20.46 -8.31
CA GLU A 184 5.45 -21.50 -8.56
C GLU A 184 4.23 -20.94 -9.28
N HIS A 185 3.60 -19.88 -8.74
CA HIS A 185 2.42 -19.26 -9.31
C HIS A 185 2.71 -18.50 -10.60
N HIS A 186 3.92 -17.95 -10.76
CA HIS A 186 4.37 -17.36 -12.02
C HIS A 186 4.45 -18.44 -13.12
N THR A 187 5.04 -19.60 -12.82
CA THR A 187 5.11 -20.74 -13.75
C THR A 187 3.72 -21.30 -14.08
N GLU A 188 2.86 -21.45 -13.07
CA GLU A 188 1.48 -21.87 -13.26
C GLU A 188 0.72 -20.91 -14.20
N ARG A 189 0.87 -19.58 -14.03
CA ARG A 189 0.30 -18.59 -14.92
C ARG A 189 0.67 -18.82 -16.38
N HIS A 190 1.92 -19.15 -16.66
CA HIS A 190 2.35 -19.46 -18.02
C HIS A 190 1.73 -20.76 -18.56
N THR A 191 1.38 -21.70 -17.69
CA THR A 191 0.77 -22.98 -18.05
C THR A 191 -0.74 -22.86 -18.31
N ILE A 192 -1.48 -22.21 -17.40
CA ILE A 192 -2.95 -22.14 -17.49
C ILE A 192 -3.44 -20.86 -18.21
N GLY A 193 -2.57 -19.88 -18.38
CA GLY A 193 -2.87 -18.58 -18.97
C GLY A 193 -3.45 -17.57 -17.97
N LEU A 194 -3.35 -16.29 -18.33
CA LEU A 194 -3.69 -15.17 -17.46
C LEU A 194 -5.16 -15.21 -16.99
N LYS A 195 -6.10 -15.40 -17.92
CA LYS A 195 -7.53 -15.37 -17.62
C LYS A 195 -7.91 -16.47 -16.62
N ALA A 196 -7.46 -17.70 -16.85
CA ALA A 196 -7.72 -18.83 -15.95
C ALA A 196 -7.08 -18.61 -14.56
N MET A 197 -5.88 -17.99 -14.51
CA MET A 197 -5.22 -17.61 -13.26
C MET A 197 -6.03 -16.59 -12.45
N MET A 198 -6.52 -15.53 -13.12
CA MET A 198 -7.35 -14.52 -12.49
C MET A 198 -8.68 -15.10 -11.95
N GLU A 199 -9.32 -15.95 -12.74
CA GLU A 199 -10.57 -16.61 -12.33
C GLU A 199 -10.35 -17.62 -11.17
N LYS A 200 -9.26 -18.40 -11.22
CA LYS A 200 -8.95 -19.40 -10.20
C LYS A 200 -8.62 -18.80 -8.84
N TYR A 201 -7.85 -17.73 -8.82
CA TYR A 201 -7.33 -17.10 -7.60
C TYR A 201 -8.00 -15.76 -7.27
N HIS A 202 -8.97 -15.34 -8.05
CA HIS A 202 -9.68 -14.05 -7.88
C HIS A 202 -8.74 -12.84 -7.76
N ILE A 203 -7.58 -12.89 -8.44
CA ILE A 203 -6.60 -11.81 -8.44
C ILE A 203 -6.97 -10.76 -9.49
N VAL A 204 -6.81 -9.49 -9.11
CA VAL A 204 -7.04 -8.35 -9.99
C VAL A 204 -5.73 -7.60 -10.16
N PRO A 205 -5.18 -7.52 -11.38
CA PRO A 205 -3.97 -6.75 -11.62
C PRO A 205 -4.26 -5.25 -11.49
N ILE A 206 -3.26 -4.48 -11.06
CA ILE A 206 -3.37 -3.03 -10.91
C ILE A 206 -2.44 -2.28 -11.84
N LYS A 207 -2.82 -1.05 -12.17
CA LYS A 207 -1.91 -0.06 -12.76
C LYS A 207 -1.18 0.65 -11.63
N LEU A 208 0.11 0.93 -11.89
CA LEU A 208 0.95 1.69 -10.98
C LEU A 208 1.16 3.09 -11.55
N ASP A 209 1.18 4.09 -10.67
CA ASP A 209 1.58 5.44 -11.03
C ASP A 209 3.12 5.58 -11.09
N SER A 210 3.60 6.75 -11.50
CA SER A 210 5.04 6.99 -11.69
C SER A 210 5.85 6.96 -10.38
N GLU A 211 5.23 7.28 -9.25
CA GLU A 211 5.85 7.25 -7.94
C GLU A 211 5.98 5.81 -7.43
N GLN A 212 4.90 5.02 -7.55
CA GLN A 212 4.87 3.60 -7.22
C GLN A 212 5.86 2.78 -8.07
N ILE A 213 5.98 3.08 -9.36
CA ILE A 213 6.95 2.44 -10.26
C ILE A 213 8.38 2.69 -9.79
N ARG A 214 8.69 3.93 -9.37
CA ARG A 214 10.01 4.28 -8.81
C ARG A 214 10.25 3.58 -7.48
N GLU A 215 9.28 3.60 -6.57
CA GLU A 215 9.37 2.96 -5.26
C GLU A 215 9.61 1.45 -5.37
N LEU A 216 8.96 0.80 -6.34
CA LEU A 216 9.11 -0.64 -6.60
C LEU A 216 10.34 -1.00 -7.46
N ASN A 217 11.12 -0.01 -7.91
CA ASN A 217 12.28 -0.18 -8.81
C ASN A 217 11.95 -0.96 -10.09
N ILE A 218 10.75 -0.75 -10.66
CA ILE A 218 10.33 -1.43 -11.87
C ILE A 218 11.01 -0.78 -13.09
N GLY A 219 11.80 -1.57 -13.85
CA GLY A 219 12.48 -1.11 -15.06
C GLY A 219 13.80 -0.36 -14.81
N GLN A 220 14.23 -0.21 -13.56
CA GLN A 220 15.59 0.25 -13.24
C GLN A 220 16.46 -0.96 -12.88
N LYS A 221 17.69 -1.04 -13.41
CA LYS A 221 18.71 -1.91 -12.81
C LYS A 221 19.00 -1.35 -11.43
N GLY A 222 18.79 -2.15 -10.39
CA GLY A 222 19.15 -1.72 -9.04
C GLY A 222 20.63 -1.38 -8.98
N GLU A 223 21.01 -0.28 -8.33
CA GLU A 223 22.42 0.08 -8.07
C GLU A 223 23.20 -1.05 -7.36
N GLN A 224 22.48 -1.98 -6.70
CA GLN A 224 23.06 -3.17 -6.08
C GLN A 224 23.54 -4.22 -7.10
N ASP A 225 22.89 -4.34 -8.27
CA ASP A 225 23.35 -5.24 -9.33
C ASP A 225 24.58 -4.69 -10.04
N GLU A 226 24.74 -3.37 -10.18
CA GLU A 226 25.97 -2.76 -10.70
C GLU A 226 27.14 -2.90 -9.73
N LEU A 227 26.91 -2.84 -8.42
CA LEU A 227 27.93 -3.08 -7.41
C LEU A 227 28.38 -4.56 -7.36
N LEU A 228 27.49 -5.50 -7.61
CA LEU A 228 27.80 -6.92 -7.71
C LEU A 228 28.55 -7.25 -9.02
N GLU A 229 28.13 -6.70 -10.17
CA GLU A 229 28.84 -6.88 -11.44
C GLU A 229 30.23 -6.23 -11.42
N THR A 230 30.39 -5.05 -10.78
CA THR A 230 31.71 -4.42 -10.59
C THR A 230 32.60 -5.17 -9.62
N SER A 231 32.07 -5.78 -8.57
CA SER A 231 32.87 -6.58 -7.63
C SER A 231 33.31 -7.93 -8.20
N ILE A 232 32.54 -8.52 -9.11
CA ILE A 232 32.91 -9.76 -9.82
C ILE A 232 33.94 -9.48 -10.90
N SER A 233 33.88 -8.35 -11.60
CA SER A 233 34.84 -7.97 -12.64
C SER A 233 36.19 -7.56 -12.07
N THR A 234 36.26 -7.08 -10.81
CA THR A 234 37.55 -6.71 -10.16
C THR A 234 38.27 -7.90 -9.55
N GLN A 235 37.60 -9.03 -9.32
CA GLN A 235 38.26 -10.26 -8.80
C GLN A 235 38.83 -11.17 -9.87
N SER A 236 38.62 -10.91 -11.16
CA SER A 236 39.12 -11.73 -12.25
C SER A 236 40.48 -11.26 -12.83
N THR A 237 41.14 -10.23 -12.25
CA THR A 237 42.36 -9.66 -12.80
C THR A 237 43.54 -9.64 -11.81
N THR A 238 43.71 -10.69 -11.02
CA THR A 238 45.03 -10.87 -10.35
C THR A 238 45.26 -12.34 -9.96
N VAL A 239 45.65 -13.15 -10.91
CA VAL A 239 46.47 -14.34 -10.67
C VAL A 239 47.61 -14.33 -11.69
N GLU A 240 48.64 -13.52 -11.45
CA GLU A 240 49.95 -13.76 -12.00
C GLU A 240 50.65 -14.78 -11.10
N ARG A 241 51.02 -15.91 -11.70
CA ARG A 241 51.93 -16.87 -11.08
C ARG A 241 53.37 -16.32 -11.17
N PRO A 242 54.15 -16.37 -10.09
CA PRO A 242 55.57 -16.27 -10.23
C PRO A 242 56.15 -17.60 -10.74
N LEU A 243 56.94 -17.51 -11.81
CA LEU A 243 57.90 -18.53 -12.28
C LEU A 243 59.11 -18.58 -11.34
N VAL A 244 59.57 -19.77 -11.08
CA VAL A 244 60.81 -20.38 -10.64
C VAL A 244 60.68 -21.17 -9.36
#